data_8ba3d55a00ba15b6bb14df796b54b4e7
#
_entry.id   8ba3d55a00ba15b6bb14df796b54b4e7
#
_cell.length_a   1.000
_cell.length_b   1.000
_cell.length_c   1.000
_cell.angle_alpha   90.00
_cell.angle_beta   90.00
_cell.angle_gamma   90.00
#
_symmetry.space_group_name_H-M   'P 1'
#
loop_
_entity.id
_entity.type
_entity.pdbx_description
1 polymer ?
#
loop_
_entity_poly.entity_id
_entity_poly.type
_entity_poly.pdbx_seq_one_letter_code
_entity_poly.pdbx_strand_id
1 'polypeptide(L)'
;MLTKNTVLPHHPERTGLPMTKSSTAIVFTGDIGFDRYMNRRWEDPQLLSPAVLDFFRSADHTVANVEGALIDAVDDGSRGVFFHSMDPAATCVLRQMEADIWSIGNNHTMDAGREGLVSTRTIAADMGCQVMGGGVDIEEASRPVYLEEAGGIGMFCVSYMNECIPATETEPGIFRWDDTERIAARIAEIKSRCRWCVIVAHGSGT
;
A
#
# COMPACT_ATOMS: atom_id res chain seq x y z
N MET A 1 31.69 -2.59 25.47
CA MET A 1 31.93 -4.02 25.37
C MET A 1 30.64 -4.75 25.03
N LEU A 2 30.69 -5.50 23.92
CA LEU A 2 29.69 -6.46 23.43
C LEU A 2 28.41 -5.90 22.78
N THR A 3 28.55 -5.70 21.49
CA THR A 3 27.50 -5.70 20.46
C THR A 3 26.83 -7.07 20.40
N LYS A 4 25.50 -7.15 20.52
CA LYS A 4 24.75 -8.34 20.13
C LYS A 4 24.08 -8.07 18.78
N ASN A 5 24.68 -8.60 17.71
CA ASN A 5 24.03 -8.78 16.44
C ASN A 5 22.86 -9.77 16.63
N THR A 6 21.64 -9.30 16.59
CA THR A 6 20.47 -10.17 16.49
C THR A 6 20.24 -10.43 15.00
N VAL A 7 20.69 -11.59 14.53
CA VAL A 7 20.37 -12.12 13.21
C VAL A 7 18.87 -12.46 13.21
N LEU A 8 18.12 -11.84 12.31
CA LEU A 8 16.73 -12.17 12.07
C LEU A 8 16.63 -13.63 11.54
N PRO A 9 15.61 -14.41 11.94
CA PRO A 9 15.46 -15.76 11.45
C PRO A 9 15.16 -15.76 9.95
N HIS A 10 15.98 -16.48 9.19
CA HIS A 10 15.71 -16.83 7.80
C HIS A 10 14.37 -17.57 7.71
N HIS A 11 13.50 -17.14 6.80
CA HIS A 11 12.38 -17.96 6.36
C HIS A 11 12.92 -19.29 5.84
N PRO A 12 12.32 -20.43 6.19
CA PRO A 12 12.73 -21.71 5.64
C PRO A 12 12.49 -21.71 4.13
N GLU A 13 13.55 -21.99 3.35
CA GLU A 13 13.44 -22.24 1.91
C GLU A 13 12.40 -23.33 1.67
N ARG A 14 11.35 -23.00 0.92
CA ARG A 14 10.39 -23.99 0.44
C ARG A 14 11.06 -24.83 -0.65
N THR A 15 11.75 -25.89 -0.26
CA THR A 15 12.24 -26.93 -1.17
C THR A 15 11.09 -27.87 -1.51
N GLY A 16 10.30 -27.51 -2.49
CA GLY A 16 9.31 -28.34 -3.17
C GLY A 16 9.21 -27.85 -4.61
N LEU A 17 9.17 -28.78 -5.57
CA LEU A 17 8.87 -28.45 -6.97
C LEU A 17 7.62 -27.55 -7.02
N PRO A 18 7.60 -26.45 -7.80
CA PRO A 18 6.46 -25.55 -7.84
C PRO A 18 5.26 -26.32 -8.37
N MET A 19 4.38 -26.75 -7.47
CA MET A 19 3.02 -27.07 -7.88
C MET A 19 2.43 -25.75 -8.39
N THR A 20 2.17 -25.65 -9.68
CA THR A 20 1.48 -24.51 -10.27
C THR A 20 0.14 -24.39 -9.57
N LYS A 21 0.02 -23.47 -8.63
CA LYS A 21 -1.25 -23.12 -8.00
C LYS A 21 -2.22 -22.73 -9.12
N SER A 22 -3.34 -23.43 -9.21
CA SER A 22 -4.36 -23.16 -10.24
C SER A 22 -5.12 -21.85 -9.98
N SER A 23 -4.95 -21.25 -8.81
CA SER A 23 -5.61 -20.00 -8.39
C SER A 23 -4.72 -19.24 -7.40
N THR A 24 -4.85 -17.92 -7.40
CA THR A 24 -4.21 -17.00 -6.45
C THR A 24 -5.30 -16.26 -5.68
N ALA A 25 -5.22 -16.27 -4.36
CA ALA A 25 -6.11 -15.53 -3.48
C ALA A 25 -5.47 -14.19 -3.11
N ILE A 26 -6.15 -13.10 -3.39
CA ILE A 26 -5.72 -11.74 -3.03
C ILE A 26 -6.79 -11.12 -2.14
N VAL A 27 -6.39 -10.66 -0.96
CA VAL A 27 -7.26 -9.89 -0.06
C VAL A 27 -7.01 -8.41 -0.28
N PHE A 28 -8.08 -7.65 -0.42
CA PHE A 28 -8.06 -6.19 -0.45
C PHE A 28 -8.69 -5.67 0.83
N THR A 29 -8.02 -4.73 1.49
CA THR A 29 -8.60 -4.05 2.65
C THR A 29 -9.33 -2.78 2.23
N GLY A 30 -10.18 -2.26 3.13
CA GLY A 30 -10.55 -0.85 3.13
C GLY A 30 -9.41 0.01 3.67
N ASP A 31 -9.77 1.21 4.11
CA ASP A 31 -8.84 2.22 4.59
C ASP A 31 -8.19 1.81 5.91
N ILE A 32 -6.88 1.83 5.94
CA ILE A 32 -6.07 1.56 7.13
C ILE A 32 -5.43 2.88 7.55
N GLY A 33 -5.91 3.44 8.65
CA GLY A 33 -5.42 4.67 9.24
C GLY A 33 -5.34 4.58 10.77
N PHE A 34 -4.31 5.17 11.35
CA PHE A 34 -4.07 5.18 12.80
C PHE A 34 -3.78 6.58 13.31
N ASP A 35 -4.67 7.50 13.01
CA ASP A 35 -4.64 8.86 13.52
C ASP A 35 -5.76 9.11 14.54
N ARG A 36 -5.79 10.26 15.17
CA ARG A 36 -6.84 10.74 16.08
C ARG A 36 -7.24 9.69 17.12
N TYR A 37 -8.52 9.26 17.13
CA TYR A 37 -9.04 8.27 18.06
C TYR A 37 -8.46 6.86 17.85
N MET A 38 -7.87 6.60 16.70
CA MET A 38 -7.12 5.37 16.40
C MET A 38 -5.66 5.47 16.79
N ASN A 39 -5.17 6.68 17.15
CA ASN A 39 -3.78 6.87 17.55
C ASN A 39 -3.41 5.91 18.69
N ARG A 40 -2.27 5.23 18.55
CA ARG A 40 -1.75 4.22 19.45
C ARG A 40 -2.60 2.96 19.62
N ARG A 41 -3.72 2.80 18.87
CA ARG A 41 -4.49 1.55 18.90
C ARG A 41 -3.71 0.35 18.36
N TRP A 42 -2.67 0.61 17.57
CA TRP A 42 -1.75 -0.44 17.11
C TRP A 42 -0.97 -1.13 18.24
N GLU A 43 -0.91 -0.54 19.43
CA GLU A 43 -0.29 -1.11 20.63
C GLU A 43 -1.18 -2.17 21.28
N ASP A 44 -2.45 -2.23 20.95
CA ASP A 44 -3.40 -3.21 21.47
C ASP A 44 -3.17 -4.58 20.82
N PRO A 45 -2.68 -5.59 21.56
CA PRO A 45 -2.40 -6.90 20.99
C PRO A 45 -3.67 -7.65 20.55
N GLN A 46 -4.85 -7.14 20.89
CA GLN A 46 -6.15 -7.71 20.54
C GLN A 46 -6.86 -6.89 19.44
N LEU A 47 -6.20 -5.91 18.84
CA LEU A 47 -6.78 -5.09 17.78
C LEU A 47 -7.32 -5.94 16.62
N LEU A 48 -6.54 -6.95 16.21
CA LEU A 48 -6.95 -7.93 15.22
C LEU A 48 -7.19 -9.27 15.92
N SER A 49 -8.40 -9.81 15.80
CA SER A 49 -8.70 -11.13 16.36
C SER A 49 -7.92 -12.23 15.65
N PRO A 50 -7.67 -13.38 16.32
CA PRO A 50 -7.00 -14.52 15.68
C PRO A 50 -7.67 -14.95 14.36
N ALA A 51 -9.00 -14.94 14.30
CA ALA A 51 -9.73 -15.31 13.09
C ALA A 51 -9.47 -14.35 11.93
N VAL A 52 -9.31 -13.04 12.20
CA VAL A 52 -8.96 -12.03 11.18
C VAL A 52 -7.53 -12.25 10.72
N LEU A 53 -6.60 -12.51 11.63
CA LEU A 53 -5.22 -12.80 11.27
C LEU A 53 -5.11 -14.08 10.43
N ASP A 54 -5.85 -15.13 10.77
CA ASP A 54 -5.88 -16.38 10.02
C ASP A 54 -6.49 -16.18 8.62
N PHE A 55 -7.48 -15.29 8.50
CA PHE A 55 -8.03 -14.89 7.20
C PHE A 55 -6.96 -14.26 6.30
N PHE A 56 -6.21 -13.28 6.79
CA PHE A 56 -5.11 -12.68 6.01
C PHE A 56 -4.05 -13.70 5.62
N ARG A 57 -3.62 -14.56 6.54
CA ARG A 57 -2.63 -15.62 6.30
C ARG A 57 -3.10 -16.67 5.29
N SER A 58 -4.41 -16.78 5.07
CA SER A 58 -4.97 -17.72 4.08
C SER A 58 -4.84 -17.21 2.64
N ALA A 59 -4.57 -15.92 2.44
CA ALA A 59 -4.34 -15.32 1.15
C ALA A 59 -2.89 -15.53 0.67
N ASP A 60 -2.69 -15.37 -0.62
CA ASP A 60 -1.35 -15.36 -1.22
C ASP A 60 -0.74 -13.95 -1.17
N HIS A 61 -1.61 -12.94 -1.27
CA HIS A 61 -1.24 -11.53 -1.21
C HIS A 61 -2.30 -10.73 -0.45
N THR A 62 -1.86 -9.68 0.23
CA THR A 62 -2.74 -8.71 0.89
C THR A 62 -2.42 -7.31 0.38
N VAL A 63 -3.40 -6.69 -0.26
CA VAL A 63 -3.36 -5.29 -0.71
C VAL A 63 -4.00 -4.42 0.35
N ALA A 64 -3.23 -3.57 1.01
CA ALA A 64 -3.73 -2.64 2.02
C ALA A 64 -3.83 -1.23 1.44
N ASN A 65 -4.99 -0.56 1.60
CA ASN A 65 -5.06 0.88 1.39
C ASN A 65 -4.50 1.58 2.64
N VAL A 66 -3.27 2.09 2.52
CA VAL A 66 -2.59 2.83 3.59
C VAL A 66 -3.00 4.29 3.46
N GLU A 67 -3.95 4.71 4.29
CA GLU A 67 -4.56 6.03 4.20
C GLU A 67 -3.95 7.00 5.21
N GLY A 68 -3.22 7.96 4.67
CA GLY A 68 -2.40 8.90 5.43
C GLY A 68 -0.90 8.65 5.31
N ALA A 69 -0.12 9.67 5.61
CA ALA A 69 1.33 9.60 5.53
C ALA A 69 1.94 8.94 6.77
N LEU A 70 2.90 8.04 6.57
CA LEU A 70 3.72 7.47 7.66
C LEU A 70 4.88 8.42 7.96
N ILE A 71 4.74 9.23 9.01
CA ILE A 71 5.76 10.18 9.46
C ILE A 71 5.77 10.29 11.01
N ASP A 72 6.90 10.69 11.57
CA ASP A 72 7.04 10.87 13.03
C ASP A 72 6.15 11.97 13.62
N ALA A 73 5.73 12.94 12.80
CA ALA A 73 4.84 14.03 13.21
C ALA A 73 3.38 13.60 13.05
N VAL A 74 2.88 12.81 13.98
CA VAL A 74 1.48 12.38 14.00
C VAL A 74 0.55 13.58 14.16
N ASP A 75 -0.54 13.60 13.40
CA ASP A 75 -1.58 14.61 13.56
C ASP A 75 -2.24 14.49 14.95
N ASP A 76 -2.11 15.54 15.73
CA ASP A 76 -2.78 15.72 17.02
C ASP A 76 -4.15 16.40 16.89
N GLY A 77 -4.63 16.58 15.65
CA GLY A 77 -5.85 17.30 15.33
C GLY A 77 -5.67 18.81 15.17
N SER A 78 -4.43 19.34 15.32
CA SER A 78 -4.17 20.78 15.19
C SER A 78 -4.16 21.26 13.72
N ARG A 79 -3.94 20.33 12.77
CA ARG A 79 -3.81 20.63 11.33
C ARG A 79 -5.14 20.58 10.55
N GLY A 80 -6.26 20.36 11.25
CA GLY A 80 -7.59 20.36 10.65
C GLY A 80 -8.22 18.96 10.55
N VAL A 81 -9.49 18.94 10.17
CA VAL A 81 -10.33 17.73 10.22
C VAL A 81 -9.94 16.68 9.19
N PHE A 82 -9.26 17.08 8.12
CA PHE A 82 -8.98 16.23 6.96
C PHE A 82 -7.48 15.88 6.79
N PHE A 83 -6.65 16.18 7.77
CA PHE A 83 -5.24 15.80 7.73
C PHE A 83 -5.05 14.42 8.38
N HIS A 84 -4.48 13.48 7.63
CA HIS A 84 -4.21 12.12 8.11
C HIS A 84 -2.71 11.82 8.08
N SER A 85 -2.16 11.48 9.23
CA SER A 85 -0.81 10.95 9.34
C SER A 85 -0.77 9.86 10.40
N MET A 86 0.15 8.92 10.23
CA MET A 86 0.33 7.78 11.12
C MET A 86 1.76 7.73 11.63
N ASP A 87 1.91 7.36 12.90
CA ASP A 87 3.21 6.98 13.44
C ASP A 87 3.74 5.74 12.67
N PRO A 88 5.00 5.74 12.22
CA PRO A 88 5.61 4.56 11.59
C PRO A 88 5.49 3.27 12.41
N ALA A 89 5.38 3.35 13.74
CA ALA A 89 5.15 2.18 14.60
C ALA A 89 3.83 1.45 14.28
N ALA A 90 2.83 2.14 13.71
CA ALA A 90 1.56 1.54 13.30
C ALA A 90 1.72 0.46 12.20
N THR A 91 2.85 0.46 11.47
CA THR A 91 3.18 -0.57 10.48
C THR A 91 3.25 -1.99 11.05
N CYS A 92 3.34 -2.13 12.38
CA CYS A 92 3.25 -3.43 13.04
C CYS A 92 1.91 -4.13 12.74
N VAL A 93 0.83 -3.39 12.51
CA VAL A 93 -0.47 -3.94 12.13
C VAL A 93 -0.46 -4.42 10.69
N LEU A 94 0.09 -3.62 9.75
CA LEU A 94 0.25 -4.03 8.35
C LEU A 94 1.10 -5.31 8.24
N ARG A 95 2.13 -5.44 9.08
CA ARG A 95 2.95 -6.66 9.17
C ARG A 95 2.17 -7.86 9.70
N GLN A 96 1.30 -7.67 10.70
CA GLN A 96 0.44 -8.74 11.23
C GLN A 96 -0.57 -9.23 10.17
N MET A 97 -1.02 -8.31 9.29
CA MET A 97 -1.91 -8.60 8.17
C MET A 97 -1.19 -9.20 6.96
N GLU A 98 0.13 -9.37 7.04
CA GLU A 98 0.98 -9.80 5.92
C GLU A 98 0.74 -8.95 4.65
N ALA A 99 0.51 -7.63 4.82
CA ALA A 99 0.26 -6.69 3.74
C ALA A 99 1.55 -6.45 2.95
N ASP A 100 1.67 -7.13 1.82
CA ASP A 100 2.85 -7.11 0.94
C ASP A 100 2.72 -6.12 -0.22
N ILE A 101 1.51 -5.60 -0.46
CA ILE A 101 1.23 -4.56 -1.46
C ILE A 101 0.48 -3.41 -0.79
N TRP A 102 1.05 -2.20 -0.88
CA TRP A 102 0.42 -1.00 -0.35
C TRP A 102 -0.15 -0.14 -1.46
N SER A 103 -1.47 0.04 -1.43
CA SER A 103 -2.13 1.08 -2.20
C SER A 103 -2.03 2.38 -1.40
N ILE A 104 -1.34 3.36 -1.97
CA ILE A 104 -1.23 4.70 -1.39
C ILE A 104 -1.84 5.76 -2.31
N GLY A 105 -2.57 5.36 -3.34
CA GLY A 105 -3.29 6.27 -4.22
C GLY A 105 -4.63 6.64 -3.62
N ASN A 106 -4.61 7.50 -2.60
CA ASN A 106 -5.81 8.01 -1.92
C ASN A 106 -5.73 9.53 -1.71
N ASN A 107 -6.80 10.14 -1.23
CA ASN A 107 -6.88 11.58 -1.03
C ASN A 107 -5.97 12.12 0.09
N HIS A 108 -5.48 11.24 0.98
CA HIS A 108 -4.63 11.60 2.10
C HIS A 108 -3.12 11.36 1.86
N THR A 109 -2.78 10.86 0.69
CA THR A 109 -1.39 10.56 0.30
C THR A 109 -0.46 11.76 0.44
N MET A 110 -0.98 12.94 0.14
CA MET A 110 -0.21 14.19 0.10
C MET A 110 -0.47 15.13 1.28
N ASP A 111 -1.16 14.67 2.33
CA ASP A 111 -1.47 15.50 3.50
C ASP A 111 -0.19 16.03 4.18
N ALA A 112 0.85 15.22 4.24
CA ALA A 112 2.18 15.63 4.71
C ALA A 112 3.15 16.01 3.56
N GLY A 113 2.61 16.32 2.39
CA GLY A 113 3.38 16.74 1.21
C GLY A 113 4.36 15.68 0.69
N ARG A 114 5.37 16.15 -0.05
CA ARG A 114 6.44 15.29 -0.60
C ARG A 114 7.14 14.46 0.49
N GLU A 115 7.40 15.05 1.65
CA GLU A 115 8.11 14.38 2.73
C GLU A 115 7.32 13.17 3.26
N GLY A 116 6.01 13.33 3.48
CA GLY A 116 5.13 12.25 3.90
C GLY A 116 5.05 11.11 2.87
N LEU A 117 4.91 11.45 1.59
CA LEU A 117 4.90 10.46 0.51
C LEU A 117 6.22 9.68 0.46
N VAL A 118 7.36 10.38 0.48
CA VAL A 118 8.69 9.75 0.43
C VAL A 118 8.92 8.87 1.66
N SER A 119 8.55 9.35 2.85
CA SER A 119 8.64 8.56 4.08
C SER A 119 7.82 7.27 4.00
N THR A 120 6.55 7.36 3.60
CA THR A 120 5.66 6.19 3.44
C THR A 120 6.24 5.17 2.47
N ARG A 121 6.75 5.60 1.33
CA ARG A 121 7.37 4.74 0.32
C ARG A 121 8.67 4.10 0.81
N THR A 122 9.49 4.86 1.54
CA THR A 122 10.73 4.35 2.13
C THR A 122 10.44 3.25 3.14
N ILE A 123 9.47 3.49 4.04
CA ILE A 123 9.05 2.51 5.03
C ILE A 123 8.51 1.24 4.36
N ALA A 124 7.68 1.38 3.31
CA ALA A 124 7.19 0.24 2.54
C ALA A 124 8.35 -0.57 1.93
N ALA A 125 9.33 0.11 1.32
CA ALA A 125 10.51 -0.53 0.74
C ALA A 125 11.36 -1.27 1.80
N ASP A 126 11.57 -0.67 2.97
CA ASP A 126 12.29 -1.28 4.09
C ASP A 126 11.56 -2.52 4.65
N MET A 127 10.25 -2.57 4.49
CA MET A 127 9.42 -3.72 4.84
C MET A 127 9.36 -4.79 3.73
N GLY A 128 9.93 -4.50 2.55
CA GLY A 128 9.87 -5.39 1.38
C GLY A 128 8.51 -5.35 0.65
N CYS A 129 7.69 -4.33 0.91
CA CYS A 129 6.37 -4.18 0.30
C CYS A 129 6.45 -3.48 -1.05
N GLN A 130 5.57 -3.85 -1.98
CA GLN A 130 5.35 -3.13 -3.22
C GLN A 130 4.37 -1.98 -2.99
N VAL A 131 4.51 -0.89 -3.75
CA VAL A 131 3.67 0.31 -3.59
C VAL A 131 3.07 0.69 -4.93
N MET A 132 1.80 1.10 -4.94
CA MET A 132 1.11 1.60 -6.13
C MET A 132 0.22 2.82 -5.81
N GLY A 133 0.02 3.68 -6.82
CA GLY A 133 -0.97 4.76 -6.78
C GLY A 133 -0.43 6.12 -6.37
N GLY A 134 0.77 6.18 -5.74
CA GLY A 134 1.43 7.44 -5.38
C GLY A 134 2.92 7.38 -5.67
N GLY A 135 3.50 8.47 -6.16
CA GLY A 135 4.90 8.52 -6.59
C GLY A 135 5.50 9.93 -6.57
N VAL A 136 6.82 10.01 -6.70
CA VAL A 136 7.55 11.29 -6.78
C VAL A 136 7.36 11.99 -8.13
N ASP A 137 6.85 11.24 -9.11
CA ASP A 137 6.42 11.69 -10.43
C ASP A 137 5.28 10.78 -10.94
N ILE A 138 4.71 11.12 -12.09
CA ILE A 138 3.57 10.38 -12.65
C ILE A 138 3.96 8.99 -13.15
N GLU A 139 5.20 8.77 -13.59
CA GLU A 139 5.66 7.45 -14.00
C GLU A 139 5.71 6.49 -12.81
N GLU A 140 6.18 6.96 -11.67
CA GLU A 140 6.20 6.19 -10.44
C GLU A 140 4.79 6.00 -9.86
N ALA A 141 3.96 7.06 -9.81
CA ALA A 141 2.59 6.99 -9.30
C ALA A 141 1.71 6.03 -10.11
N SER A 142 1.91 5.96 -11.43
CA SER A 142 1.13 5.09 -12.32
C SER A 142 1.73 3.70 -12.53
N ARG A 143 2.88 3.39 -11.91
CA ARG A 143 3.59 2.12 -12.12
C ARG A 143 2.78 0.94 -11.62
N PRO A 144 2.53 -0.09 -12.45
CA PRO A 144 1.86 -1.29 -12.01
C PRO A 144 2.72 -2.16 -11.09
N VAL A 145 2.06 -2.85 -10.17
CA VAL A 145 2.59 -4.01 -9.45
C VAL A 145 2.28 -5.26 -10.26
N TYR A 146 3.22 -6.21 -10.30
CA TYR A 146 3.08 -7.44 -11.06
C TYR A 146 3.27 -8.65 -10.16
N LEU A 147 2.33 -9.60 -10.26
CA LEU A 147 2.39 -10.92 -9.65
C LEU A 147 2.45 -11.96 -10.77
N GLU A 148 3.37 -12.92 -10.64
CA GLU A 148 3.60 -13.91 -11.70
C GLU A 148 2.63 -15.10 -11.63
N GLU A 149 1.96 -15.28 -10.51
CA GLU A 149 1.01 -16.35 -10.26
C GLU A 149 -0.21 -16.25 -11.17
N ALA A 150 -0.93 -17.35 -11.31
CA ALA A 150 -2.19 -17.47 -12.07
C ALA A 150 -2.12 -16.96 -13.53
N GLY A 151 -0.94 -17.01 -14.14
CA GLY A 151 -0.72 -16.53 -15.52
C GLY A 151 -0.45 -15.04 -15.62
N GLY A 152 -0.04 -14.42 -14.53
CA GLY A 152 0.28 -13.02 -14.39
C GLY A 152 -0.91 -12.14 -14.04
N ILE A 153 -0.73 -11.35 -12.98
CA ILE A 153 -1.69 -10.33 -12.54
C ILE A 153 -0.93 -9.01 -12.51
N GLY A 154 -1.37 -8.03 -13.29
CA GLY A 154 -0.88 -6.66 -13.16
C GLY A 154 -1.94 -5.81 -12.48
N MET A 155 -1.54 -4.97 -11.55
CA MET A 155 -2.47 -4.08 -10.85
C MET A 155 -1.88 -2.69 -10.66
N PHE A 156 -2.75 -1.70 -10.65
CA PHE A 156 -2.40 -0.33 -10.30
C PHE A 156 -3.56 0.35 -9.57
N CYS A 157 -3.25 1.43 -8.86
CA CYS A 157 -4.25 2.20 -8.13
C CYS A 157 -4.46 3.56 -8.80
N VAL A 158 -5.71 4.01 -8.79
CA VAL A 158 -6.14 5.35 -9.21
C VAL A 158 -7.03 5.97 -8.15
N SER A 159 -6.97 7.27 -8.02
CA SER A 159 -7.82 7.99 -7.06
C SER A 159 -8.39 9.27 -7.65
N TYR A 160 -9.55 9.65 -7.12
CA TYR A 160 -10.17 10.92 -7.45
C TYR A 160 -10.98 11.45 -6.26
N MET A 161 -10.57 12.62 -5.81
CA MET A 161 -11.33 13.53 -4.95
C MET A 161 -10.82 14.93 -5.21
N ASN A 162 -11.56 15.96 -4.80
CA ASN A 162 -11.14 17.36 -5.00
C ASN A 162 -9.81 17.67 -4.29
N GLU A 163 -9.52 16.97 -3.19
CA GLU A 163 -8.32 17.12 -2.36
C GLU A 163 -7.10 16.39 -2.92
N CYS A 164 -7.29 15.49 -3.90
CA CYS A 164 -6.18 14.73 -4.46
C CYS A 164 -5.21 15.64 -5.22
N ILE A 165 -3.95 15.60 -4.85
CA ILE A 165 -2.86 16.26 -5.57
C ILE A 165 -2.32 15.28 -6.62
N PRO A 166 -2.49 15.58 -7.93
CA PRO A 166 -2.00 14.70 -8.98
C PRO A 166 -0.49 14.74 -9.07
N ALA A 167 0.12 13.58 -9.33
CA ALA A 167 1.49 13.53 -9.77
C ALA A 167 1.62 14.12 -11.18
N THR A 168 2.73 14.80 -11.44
CA THR A 168 3.12 15.30 -12.76
C THR A 168 4.46 14.70 -13.17
N GLU A 169 5.02 15.11 -14.32
CA GLU A 169 6.35 14.66 -14.75
C GLU A 169 7.47 15.02 -13.75
N THR A 170 7.25 16.02 -12.89
CA THR A 170 8.28 16.53 -11.98
C THR A 170 7.81 16.70 -10.53
N GLU A 171 6.52 16.60 -10.28
CA GLU A 171 5.95 16.82 -8.95
C GLU A 171 5.30 15.54 -8.43
N PRO A 172 5.44 15.29 -7.10
CA PRO A 172 4.87 14.12 -6.45
C PRO A 172 3.36 14.21 -6.33
N GLY A 173 2.73 13.07 -6.27
CA GLY A 173 1.30 13.00 -6.08
C GLY A 173 0.74 11.60 -6.36
N ILE A 174 -0.56 11.56 -6.61
CA ILE A 174 -1.29 10.34 -6.90
C ILE A 174 -1.54 10.18 -8.41
N PHE A 175 -1.80 8.95 -8.83
CA PHE A 175 -2.29 8.64 -10.17
C PHE A 175 -3.81 8.87 -10.21
N ARG A 176 -4.25 9.89 -10.94
CA ARG A 176 -5.67 10.25 -11.01
C ARG A 176 -6.44 9.39 -12.00
N TRP A 177 -7.69 9.09 -11.66
CA TRP A 177 -8.56 8.28 -12.52
C TRP A 177 -9.10 9.02 -13.76
N ASP A 178 -9.00 10.34 -13.83
CA ASP A 178 -9.38 11.15 -15.00
C ASP A 178 -8.25 11.27 -16.04
N ASP A 179 -7.04 10.79 -15.75
CA ASP A 179 -5.97 10.59 -16.76
C ASP A 179 -6.25 9.30 -17.57
N THR A 180 -7.28 9.37 -18.39
CA THR A 180 -7.78 8.21 -19.15
C THR A 180 -6.79 7.70 -20.19
N GLU A 181 -5.93 8.57 -20.73
CA GLU A 181 -4.88 8.16 -21.70
C GLU A 181 -3.83 7.30 -21.02
N ARG A 182 -3.33 7.70 -19.86
CA ARG A 182 -2.33 6.95 -19.11
C ARG A 182 -2.93 5.66 -18.55
N ILE A 183 -4.17 5.69 -18.07
CA ILE A 183 -4.88 4.48 -17.65
C ILE A 183 -4.96 3.48 -18.80
N ALA A 184 -5.36 3.91 -20.00
CA ALA A 184 -5.42 3.04 -21.17
C ALA A 184 -4.04 2.47 -21.52
N ALA A 185 -2.97 3.27 -21.42
CA ALA A 185 -1.60 2.82 -21.66
C ALA A 185 -1.18 1.75 -20.64
N ARG A 186 -1.46 1.95 -19.34
CA ARG A 186 -1.14 0.95 -18.29
C ARG A 186 -1.95 -0.33 -18.45
N ILE A 187 -3.23 -0.24 -18.83
CA ILE A 187 -4.04 -1.44 -19.15
C ILE A 187 -3.42 -2.20 -20.32
N ALA A 188 -3.03 -1.50 -21.40
CA ALA A 188 -2.41 -2.13 -22.56
C ALA A 188 -1.07 -2.79 -22.20
N GLU A 189 -0.23 -2.12 -21.41
CA GLU A 189 1.03 -2.67 -20.89
C GLU A 189 0.80 -3.96 -20.11
N ILE A 190 -0.12 -3.94 -19.12
CA ILE A 190 -0.43 -5.10 -18.29
C ILE A 190 -0.96 -6.25 -19.16
N LYS A 191 -1.92 -5.97 -20.05
CA LYS A 191 -2.53 -7.01 -20.89
C LYS A 191 -1.59 -7.59 -21.94
N SER A 192 -0.47 -6.94 -22.24
CA SER A 192 0.56 -7.49 -23.12
C SER A 192 1.36 -8.62 -22.47
N ARG A 193 1.35 -8.73 -21.15
CA ARG A 193 2.21 -9.64 -20.36
C ARG A 193 1.48 -10.42 -19.25
N CYS A 194 0.28 -10.00 -18.90
CA CYS A 194 -0.50 -10.62 -17.84
C CYS A 194 -1.88 -11.05 -18.34
N ARG A 195 -2.39 -12.13 -17.76
CA ARG A 195 -3.75 -12.60 -18.01
C ARG A 195 -4.78 -11.66 -17.38
N TRP A 196 -4.48 -11.11 -16.21
CA TRP A 196 -5.39 -10.30 -15.42
C TRP A 196 -4.88 -8.88 -15.25
N CYS A 197 -5.79 -7.91 -15.35
CA CYS A 197 -5.54 -6.51 -15.03
C CYS A 197 -6.54 -6.11 -13.94
N VAL A 198 -6.01 -5.64 -12.80
CA VAL A 198 -6.79 -5.18 -11.66
C VAL A 198 -6.56 -3.69 -11.49
N ILE A 199 -7.64 -2.92 -11.37
CA ILE A 199 -7.58 -1.50 -11.05
C ILE A 199 -8.18 -1.32 -9.66
N VAL A 200 -7.39 -0.83 -8.73
CA VAL A 200 -7.83 -0.41 -7.40
C VAL A 200 -8.22 1.05 -7.48
N ALA A 201 -9.47 1.36 -7.21
CA ALA A 201 -9.98 2.72 -7.27
C ALA A 201 -10.33 3.20 -5.86
N HIS A 202 -9.79 4.37 -5.49
CA HIS A 202 -10.12 5.06 -4.25
C HIS A 202 -10.83 6.38 -4.54
N GLY A 203 -11.96 6.62 -3.90
CA GLY A 203 -12.70 7.86 -4.05
C GLY A 203 -13.95 7.88 -3.19
N SER A 204 -14.46 9.07 -2.86
CA SER A 204 -15.77 9.21 -2.24
C SER A 204 -16.82 9.52 -3.30
N GLY A 205 -17.97 8.85 -3.20
CA GLY A 205 -19.18 9.31 -3.87
C GLY A 205 -19.67 10.58 -3.17
N THR A 206 -19.92 11.65 -3.93
CA THR A 206 -20.64 12.83 -3.45
C THR A 206 -22.13 12.58 -3.46
#